data_0dd8197ebc4fc3809b74ac8f10e4d4d3
#
_entry.id   0dd8197ebc4fc3809b74ac8f10e4d4d3
#
_cell.length_a   1.000
_cell.length_b   1.000
_cell.length_c   1.000
_cell.angle_alpha   90.00
_cell.angle_beta   90.00
_cell.angle_gamma   90.00
#
_symmetry.space_group_name_H-M   'P 1'
#
loop_
_entity.id
_entity.type
_entity.pdbx_description
1 polymer ?
#
loop_
_entity_poly.entity_id
_entity_poly.type
_entity_poly.pdbx_seq_one_letter_code
_entity_poly.pdbx_strand_id
1 'polypeptide(L)'
;EKLVRDSILYKKRQQGDKFVYSVLTGEMDSNKIDEQKKQFESKTTSSLIVEGNLGECLVLPKSLTLRYEIDYAGATDFEQKAKKAIASASYNQYKLFAVVTFAKDNNEAAVINKKIKEILQKNPGTNVIFIDTSKTILGEDQFKEWVEQKATSSYYVGKDNSQCQQYAQYANAILNKWKQRIADGQFFVYTTQLPNGDSKANADILIDALMEEDRRLFRFGLEHNKVHDPMWTATMLKVGAECGVLQKTKSAYTNQKKLEKAFDGAWEVEEYWKKSPALPISRVKTSVNELIEQTMESEGRISIQKIYDHLKESPFGFMPCNYTAFAIGFLLKEYVLDGKYTWSDGVSSDELT
;
A
#
# COMPACT_ATOMS: atom_id res chain seq x y z
N GLU A 1 -47.00 11.91 6.04
CA GLU A 1 -45.96 12.98 6.09
C GLU A 1 -46.25 13.98 7.22
N LYS A 2 -47.49 14.51 7.36
CA LYS A 2 -47.82 15.47 8.44
C LYS A 2 -47.57 14.87 9.84
N LEU A 3 -48.01 13.61 10.07
CA LEU A 3 -47.83 12.93 11.36
C LEU A 3 -46.35 12.58 11.66
N VAL A 4 -45.51 12.42 10.66
CA VAL A 4 -44.07 12.27 10.83
C VAL A 4 -43.44 13.62 11.18
N ARG A 5 -43.86 14.69 10.49
CA ARG A 5 -43.39 16.06 10.76
C ARG A 5 -43.78 16.55 12.15
N ASP A 6 -44.98 16.14 12.61
CA ASP A 6 -45.48 16.49 13.94
C ASP A 6 -45.00 15.51 15.04
N SER A 7 -44.00 14.65 14.72
CA SER A 7 -43.37 13.67 15.63
C SER A 7 -44.36 12.64 16.25
N ILE A 8 -45.48 12.40 15.63
CA ILE A 8 -46.49 11.42 16.09
C ILE A 8 -46.18 10.03 15.52
N LEU A 9 -45.72 9.98 14.27
CA LEU A 9 -45.30 8.76 13.61
C LEU A 9 -43.82 8.81 13.25
N TYR A 10 -43.18 7.70 13.47
CA TYR A 10 -41.82 7.48 13.13
C TYR A 10 -41.73 6.68 11.81
N LYS A 11 -40.99 7.20 10.83
CA LYS A 11 -40.80 6.58 9.52
C LYS A 11 -39.60 5.68 9.56
N LYS A 12 -39.80 4.37 9.46
CA LYS A 12 -38.75 3.36 9.46
C LYS A 12 -38.54 2.80 8.05
N ARG A 13 -37.32 2.85 7.56
CA ARG A 13 -36.93 2.21 6.28
C ARG A 13 -36.75 0.72 6.50
N GLN A 14 -37.40 -0.12 5.70
CA GLN A 14 -37.11 -1.54 5.57
C GLN A 14 -36.24 -1.78 4.34
N GLN A 15 -35.70 -3.00 4.19
CA GLN A 15 -34.93 -3.37 2.99
C GLN A 15 -35.70 -3.02 1.71
N GLY A 16 -35.04 -2.24 0.83
CA GLY A 16 -35.65 -1.65 -0.36
C GLY A 16 -36.33 -0.29 -0.06
N ASP A 17 -37.13 0.21 -1.00
CA ASP A 17 -37.82 1.52 -0.89
C ASP A 17 -39.10 1.47 -0.05
N LYS A 18 -39.26 0.45 0.78
CA LYS A 18 -40.44 0.31 1.66
C LYS A 18 -40.20 1.03 2.99
N PHE A 19 -41.19 1.77 3.44
CA PHE A 19 -41.19 2.44 4.73
C PHE A 19 -42.31 1.87 5.61
N VAL A 20 -41.95 1.65 6.89
CA VAL A 20 -42.93 1.31 7.93
C VAL A 20 -43.03 2.47 8.88
N TYR A 21 -44.22 2.78 9.31
CA TYR A 21 -44.52 3.85 10.28
C TYR A 21 -44.86 3.20 11.62
N SER A 22 -44.24 3.65 12.70
CA SER A 22 -44.58 3.23 14.06
C SER A 22 -44.88 4.45 14.93
N VAL A 23 -45.73 4.26 15.93
CA VAL A 23 -46.02 5.28 16.94
C VAL A 23 -44.81 5.43 17.85
N LEU A 24 -44.36 6.65 18.09
CA LEU A 24 -43.38 6.95 19.10
C LEU A 24 -44.00 6.79 20.50
N THR A 25 -43.48 5.84 21.27
CA THR A 25 -43.95 5.56 22.64
C THR A 25 -43.18 6.36 23.70
N GLY A 26 -42.43 7.39 23.29
CA GLY A 26 -41.75 8.34 24.19
C GLY A 26 -41.48 9.66 23.45
N GLU A 27 -41.55 10.79 24.13
CA GLU A 27 -41.12 12.06 23.59
C GLU A 27 -39.65 12.03 23.23
N MET A 28 -39.36 12.06 21.91
CA MET A 28 -37.99 12.32 21.43
C MET A 28 -37.68 13.79 21.74
N ASP A 29 -36.67 14.00 22.56
CA ASP A 29 -36.17 15.35 22.81
C ASP A 29 -35.38 15.83 21.57
N SER A 30 -36.06 16.50 20.67
CA SER A 30 -35.48 17.02 19.43
C SER A 30 -34.30 17.96 19.68
N ASN A 31 -34.31 18.72 20.78
CA ASN A 31 -33.22 19.62 21.11
C ASN A 31 -31.93 18.87 21.42
N LYS A 32 -32.03 17.75 22.12
CA LYS A 32 -30.85 16.91 22.41
C LYS A 32 -30.32 16.22 21.17
N ILE A 33 -31.18 15.82 20.25
CA ILE A 33 -30.76 15.26 18.96
C ILE A 33 -30.07 16.34 18.12
N ASP A 34 -30.58 17.56 18.10
CA ASP A 34 -29.99 18.67 17.36
C ASP A 34 -28.63 19.11 17.93
N GLU A 35 -28.43 19.01 19.24
CA GLU A 35 -27.10 19.17 19.84
C GLU A 35 -26.12 18.09 19.38
N GLN A 36 -26.56 16.84 19.32
CA GLN A 36 -25.75 15.73 18.81
C GLN A 36 -25.44 15.90 17.30
N LYS A 37 -26.41 16.38 16.48
CA LYS A 37 -26.19 16.65 15.07
C LYS A 37 -25.00 17.59 14.85
N LYS A 38 -24.92 18.69 15.59
CA LYS A 38 -23.78 19.63 15.48
C LYS A 38 -22.43 18.97 15.65
N GLN A 39 -22.34 17.98 16.55
CA GLN A 39 -21.11 17.22 16.76
C GLN A 39 -20.73 16.38 15.54
N PHE A 40 -21.71 15.74 14.89
CA PHE A 40 -21.47 14.90 13.71
C PHE A 40 -21.32 15.72 12.43
N GLU A 41 -21.96 16.88 12.30
CA GLU A 41 -21.77 17.82 11.19
C GLU A 41 -20.30 18.29 11.06
N SER A 42 -19.58 18.39 12.19
CA SER A 42 -18.17 18.78 12.21
C SER A 42 -17.21 17.66 11.78
N LYS A 43 -17.69 16.44 11.52
CA LYS A 43 -16.84 15.31 11.14
C LYS A 43 -16.18 15.53 9.78
N THR A 44 -14.89 15.32 9.75
CA THR A 44 -14.07 15.40 8.54
C THR A 44 -14.19 14.12 7.70
N THR A 45 -13.88 14.21 6.42
CA THR A 45 -13.83 13.03 5.55
C THR A 45 -12.83 12.00 6.07
N SER A 46 -11.72 12.43 6.68
CA SER A 46 -10.76 11.51 7.30
C SER A 46 -11.36 10.66 8.42
N SER A 47 -12.29 11.23 9.22
CA SER A 47 -13.03 10.42 10.21
C SER A 47 -14.04 9.47 9.57
N LEU A 48 -14.68 9.87 8.46
CA LEU A 48 -15.60 8.99 7.72
C LEU A 48 -14.88 7.81 7.05
N ILE A 49 -13.65 8.03 6.57
CA ILE A 49 -12.79 6.96 6.01
C ILE A 49 -12.61 5.83 7.04
N VAL A 50 -12.25 6.19 8.26
CA VAL A 50 -12.03 5.22 9.35
C VAL A 50 -13.35 4.55 9.74
N GLU A 51 -14.40 5.33 9.95
CA GLU A 51 -15.70 4.83 10.40
C GLU A 51 -16.38 3.90 9.38
N GLY A 52 -16.26 4.22 8.09
CA GLY A 52 -16.84 3.44 6.98
C GLY A 52 -15.90 2.37 6.44
N ASN A 53 -14.68 2.22 6.98
CA ASN A 53 -13.66 1.35 6.41
C ASN A 53 -13.52 1.56 4.89
N LEU A 54 -13.46 2.83 4.44
CA LEU A 54 -13.46 3.16 3.01
C LEU A 54 -12.24 2.62 2.28
N GLY A 55 -11.13 2.40 3.00
CA GLY A 55 -9.94 1.76 2.45
C GLY A 55 -10.19 0.37 1.85
N GLU A 56 -11.23 -0.34 2.32
CA GLU A 56 -11.62 -1.64 1.77
C GLU A 56 -12.21 -1.56 0.34
N CYS A 57 -12.49 -0.37 -0.19
CA CYS A 57 -12.87 -0.20 -1.61
C CYS A 57 -11.72 -0.58 -2.56
N LEU A 58 -10.49 -0.59 -2.07
CA LEU A 58 -9.28 -0.95 -2.82
C LEU A 58 -8.53 -2.06 -2.07
N VAL A 59 -8.88 -3.31 -2.32
CA VAL A 59 -8.23 -4.49 -1.73
C VAL A 59 -7.13 -4.97 -2.66
N LEU A 60 -5.88 -4.71 -2.30
CA LEU A 60 -4.74 -5.17 -3.09
C LEU A 60 -4.51 -6.67 -2.92
N PRO A 61 -4.14 -7.38 -3.99
CA PRO A 61 -3.62 -8.73 -3.91
C PRO A 61 -2.43 -8.82 -2.94
N LYS A 62 -2.31 -9.95 -2.25
CA LYS A 62 -1.25 -10.15 -1.25
C LYS A 62 0.17 -9.89 -1.79
N SER A 63 0.40 -10.17 -3.07
CA SER A 63 1.66 -9.87 -3.76
C SER A 63 1.97 -8.37 -3.83
N LEU A 64 0.96 -7.52 -3.95
CA LEU A 64 1.12 -6.07 -3.98
C LEU A 64 1.22 -5.46 -2.59
N THR A 65 0.59 -6.03 -1.56
CA THR A 65 0.64 -5.48 -0.19
C THR A 65 2.06 -5.41 0.39
N LEU A 66 2.98 -6.20 -0.13
CA LEU A 66 4.40 -6.14 0.26
C LEU A 66 5.15 -4.98 -0.41
N ARG A 67 4.72 -4.57 -1.60
CA ARG A 67 5.35 -3.52 -2.41
C ARG A 67 4.70 -2.16 -2.23
N TYR A 68 3.39 -2.12 -2.06
CA TYR A 68 2.64 -0.88 -1.91
C TYR A 68 2.44 -0.54 -0.44
N GLU A 69 2.70 0.71 -0.11
CA GLU A 69 2.23 1.31 1.13
C GLU A 69 1.17 2.34 0.78
N ILE A 70 -0.06 2.07 1.21
CA ILE A 70 -1.21 2.90 0.87
C ILE A 70 -1.65 3.66 2.12
N ASP A 71 -1.78 4.97 1.99
CA ASP A 71 -2.43 5.82 2.98
C ASP A 71 -3.74 6.38 2.39
N TYR A 72 -4.71 6.66 3.25
CA TYR A 72 -6.04 7.12 2.87
C TYR A 72 -6.29 8.50 3.44
N ALA A 73 -6.69 9.47 2.61
CA ALA A 73 -6.78 10.86 2.99
C ALA A 73 -8.10 11.53 2.60
N GLY A 74 -8.62 12.39 3.47
CA GLY A 74 -9.59 13.42 3.11
C GLY A 74 -8.90 14.76 2.83
N ALA A 75 -9.68 15.78 2.48
CA ALA A 75 -9.13 17.10 2.11
C ALA A 75 -8.31 17.77 3.23
N THR A 76 -8.63 17.45 4.50
CA THR A 76 -7.99 18.08 5.66
C THR A 76 -6.60 17.55 5.98
N ASP A 77 -6.35 16.25 5.79
CA ASP A 77 -5.08 15.59 6.15
C ASP A 77 -4.26 15.16 4.93
N PHE A 78 -4.77 15.38 3.71
CA PHE A 78 -4.13 14.98 2.46
C PHE A 78 -2.70 15.49 2.34
N GLU A 79 -2.46 16.77 2.59
CA GLU A 79 -1.14 17.38 2.42
C GLU A 79 -0.09 16.78 3.37
N GLN A 80 -0.48 16.49 4.61
CA GLN A 80 0.39 15.85 5.59
C GLN A 80 0.75 14.42 5.16
N LYS A 81 -0.23 13.65 4.70
CA LYS A 81 -0.04 12.27 4.24
C LYS A 81 0.78 12.20 2.95
N ALA A 82 0.55 13.12 2.02
CA ALA A 82 1.36 13.24 0.82
C ALA A 82 2.83 13.54 1.14
N LYS A 83 3.11 14.49 2.03
CA LYS A 83 4.49 14.79 2.49
C LYS A 83 5.15 13.57 3.13
N LYS A 84 4.41 12.84 3.98
CA LYS A 84 4.90 11.60 4.59
C LYS A 84 5.23 10.55 3.54
N ALA A 85 4.34 10.31 2.57
CA ALA A 85 4.56 9.35 1.50
C ALA A 85 5.79 9.70 0.64
N ILE A 86 5.98 10.98 0.29
CA ILE A 86 7.14 11.46 -0.47
C ILE A 86 8.44 11.24 0.32
N ALA A 87 8.47 11.58 1.59
CA ALA A 87 9.63 11.33 2.44
C ALA A 87 9.94 9.83 2.55
N SER A 88 8.92 8.99 2.74
CA SER A 88 9.09 7.54 2.81
C SER A 88 9.60 6.93 1.50
N ALA A 89 9.11 7.40 0.36
CA ALA A 89 9.51 6.94 -0.96
C ALA A 89 10.99 7.20 -1.25
N SER A 90 11.54 8.30 -0.76
CA SER A 90 12.96 8.63 -0.95
C SER A 90 13.92 7.65 -0.26
N TYR A 91 13.48 7.01 0.82
CA TYR A 91 14.28 6.04 1.57
C TYR A 91 14.03 4.58 1.16
N ASN A 92 12.81 4.28 0.74
CA ASN A 92 12.35 2.91 0.47
C ASN A 92 12.04 2.70 -1.02
N GLN A 93 13.07 2.82 -1.86
CA GLN A 93 12.94 2.79 -3.33
C GLN A 93 12.41 1.46 -3.88
N TYR A 94 12.46 0.38 -3.09
CA TYR A 94 11.87 -0.92 -3.40
C TYR A 94 10.35 -0.97 -3.20
N LYS A 95 9.76 0.08 -2.63
CA LYS A 95 8.30 0.20 -2.40
C LYS A 95 7.68 1.27 -3.29
N LEU A 96 6.41 1.07 -3.57
CA LEU A 96 5.54 2.05 -4.19
C LEU A 96 4.62 2.64 -3.13
N PHE A 97 4.57 3.95 -3.06
CA PHE A 97 3.74 4.67 -2.10
C PHE A 97 2.54 5.26 -2.83
N ALA A 98 1.36 5.00 -2.32
CA ALA A 98 0.12 5.54 -2.87
C ALA A 98 -0.67 6.29 -1.80
N VAL A 99 -1.26 7.42 -2.16
CA VAL A 99 -2.22 8.15 -1.33
C VAL A 99 -3.56 8.14 -2.04
N VAL A 100 -4.52 7.43 -1.46
CA VAL A 100 -5.91 7.37 -1.95
C VAL A 100 -6.72 8.46 -1.28
N THR A 101 -7.35 9.31 -2.08
CA THR A 101 -8.10 10.45 -1.57
C THR A 101 -9.61 10.25 -1.71
N PHE A 102 -10.34 10.74 -0.73
CA PHE A 102 -11.80 10.71 -0.66
C PHE A 102 -12.34 12.11 -0.43
N ALA A 103 -13.49 12.42 -1.00
CA ALA A 103 -14.19 13.69 -0.81
C ALA A 103 -15.66 13.46 -0.46
N LYS A 104 -16.17 14.12 0.58
CA LYS A 104 -17.59 14.03 0.93
C LYS A 104 -18.46 14.91 0.04
N ASP A 105 -17.88 15.97 -0.53
CA ASP A 105 -18.58 16.94 -1.39
C ASP A 105 -17.66 17.49 -2.51
N ASN A 106 -18.24 18.27 -3.40
CA ASN A 106 -17.53 18.84 -4.55
C ASN A 106 -16.45 19.86 -4.17
N ASN A 107 -16.58 20.54 -3.04
CA ASN A 107 -15.59 21.52 -2.57
C ASN A 107 -14.31 20.79 -2.14
N GLU A 108 -14.46 19.72 -1.34
CA GLU A 108 -13.33 18.88 -0.96
C GLU A 108 -12.66 18.25 -2.18
N ALA A 109 -13.44 17.77 -3.16
CA ALA A 109 -12.94 17.22 -4.41
C ALA A 109 -12.08 18.23 -5.19
N ALA A 110 -12.53 19.46 -5.32
CA ALA A 110 -11.79 20.53 -5.98
C ALA A 110 -10.47 20.88 -5.25
N VAL A 111 -10.53 20.94 -3.92
CA VAL A 111 -9.34 21.19 -3.07
C VAL A 111 -8.30 20.07 -3.23
N ILE A 112 -8.72 18.81 -3.19
CA ILE A 112 -7.83 17.65 -3.36
C ILE A 112 -7.16 17.69 -4.73
N ASN A 113 -7.92 17.83 -5.81
CA ASN A 113 -7.39 17.87 -7.18
C ASN A 113 -6.36 18.97 -7.37
N LYS A 114 -6.65 20.17 -6.85
CA LYS A 114 -5.69 21.30 -6.89
C LYS A 114 -4.40 20.96 -6.13
N LYS A 115 -4.52 20.41 -4.92
CA LYS A 115 -3.35 20.06 -4.09
C LYS A 115 -2.50 18.94 -4.71
N ILE A 116 -3.10 17.93 -5.34
CA ILE A 116 -2.36 16.88 -6.05
C ILE A 116 -1.44 17.50 -7.11
N LYS A 117 -1.98 18.38 -7.95
CA LYS A 117 -1.22 19.05 -9.02
C LYS A 117 -0.09 19.92 -8.46
N GLU A 118 -0.36 20.70 -7.41
CA GLU A 118 0.65 21.53 -6.75
C GLU A 118 1.79 20.69 -6.15
N ILE A 119 1.46 19.55 -5.53
CA ILE A 119 2.46 18.66 -4.93
C ILE A 119 3.34 18.02 -6.00
N LEU A 120 2.76 17.54 -7.10
CA LEU A 120 3.51 16.96 -8.21
C LEU A 120 4.44 17.98 -8.88
N GLN A 121 3.99 19.23 -9.06
CA GLN A 121 4.82 20.31 -9.59
C GLN A 121 6.02 20.63 -8.69
N LYS A 122 5.83 20.60 -7.38
CA LYS A 122 6.89 20.88 -6.39
C LYS A 122 7.87 19.71 -6.21
N ASN A 123 7.49 18.50 -6.58
CA ASN A 123 8.25 17.27 -6.36
C ASN A 123 8.39 16.44 -7.66
N PRO A 124 9.06 16.96 -8.69
CA PRO A 124 9.09 16.35 -10.03
C PRO A 124 9.80 14.99 -10.09
N GLY A 125 10.54 14.62 -9.04
CA GLY A 125 11.23 13.31 -8.94
C GLY A 125 10.55 12.30 -8.02
N THR A 126 9.35 12.58 -7.52
CA THR A 126 8.69 11.65 -6.59
C THR A 126 8.10 10.43 -7.30
N ASN A 127 8.23 9.25 -6.68
CA ASN A 127 7.59 8.01 -7.11
C ASN A 127 6.24 7.76 -6.42
N VAL A 128 5.67 8.77 -5.75
CA VAL A 128 4.37 8.64 -5.10
C VAL A 128 3.25 8.69 -6.13
N ILE A 129 2.30 7.77 -5.99
CA ILE A 129 1.10 7.68 -6.80
C ILE A 129 -0.06 8.29 -6.00
N PHE A 130 -0.77 9.24 -6.59
CA PHE A 130 -2.02 9.75 -6.01
C PHE A 130 -3.19 9.12 -6.73
N ILE A 131 -4.07 8.48 -5.96
CA ILE A 131 -5.28 7.83 -6.45
C ILE A 131 -6.47 8.64 -5.96
N ASP A 132 -7.14 9.32 -6.87
CA ASP A 132 -8.24 10.22 -6.56
C ASP A 132 -9.58 9.54 -6.88
N THR A 133 -10.43 9.37 -5.85
CA THR A 133 -11.79 8.81 -5.96
C THR A 133 -12.85 9.90 -5.96
N SER A 134 -12.48 11.18 -6.02
CA SER A 134 -13.38 12.31 -5.78
C SER A 134 -14.50 12.51 -6.82
N LYS A 135 -14.49 11.74 -7.92
CA LYS A 135 -15.66 11.65 -8.81
C LYS A 135 -16.86 10.96 -8.16
N THR A 136 -16.62 10.19 -7.11
CA THR A 136 -17.65 9.47 -6.35
C THR A 136 -17.74 10.02 -4.94
N ILE A 137 -18.23 11.25 -4.81
CA ILE A 137 -18.44 11.90 -3.50
C ILE A 137 -19.55 11.21 -2.69
N LEU A 138 -19.53 11.41 -1.36
CA LEU A 138 -20.67 11.01 -0.51
C LEU A 138 -21.94 11.73 -0.91
N GLY A 139 -21.89 13.05 -1.05
CA GLY A 139 -22.99 13.95 -1.36
C GLY A 139 -23.60 14.57 -0.11
N GLU A 140 -24.05 15.83 -0.22
CA GLU A 140 -24.60 16.60 0.90
C GLU A 140 -25.80 15.95 1.57
N ASP A 141 -26.74 15.45 0.78
CA ASP A 141 -27.97 14.85 1.33
C ASP A 141 -27.67 13.55 2.08
N GLN A 142 -26.74 12.74 1.56
CA GLN A 142 -26.32 11.50 2.23
C GLN A 142 -25.51 11.79 3.49
N PHE A 143 -24.69 12.84 3.47
CA PHE A 143 -23.97 13.27 4.66
C PHE A 143 -24.93 13.77 5.75
N LYS A 144 -25.94 14.59 5.39
CA LYS A 144 -26.99 15.01 6.31
C LYS A 144 -27.78 13.83 6.87
N GLU A 145 -28.15 12.86 6.01
CA GLU A 145 -28.83 11.64 6.46
C GLU A 145 -27.94 10.84 7.41
N TRP A 146 -26.65 10.69 7.12
CA TRP A 146 -25.71 10.03 7.99
C TRP A 146 -25.59 10.72 9.37
N VAL A 147 -25.47 12.05 9.39
CA VAL A 147 -25.45 12.86 10.62
C VAL A 147 -26.71 12.62 11.44
N GLU A 148 -27.87 12.61 10.82
CA GLU A 148 -29.14 12.37 11.51
C GLU A 148 -29.20 10.98 12.14
N GLN A 149 -28.81 9.93 11.39
CA GLN A 149 -28.79 8.57 11.91
C GLN A 149 -27.80 8.41 13.08
N LYS A 150 -26.63 9.02 12.97
CA LYS A 150 -25.61 8.98 14.04
C LYS A 150 -26.05 9.74 15.29
N ALA A 151 -26.63 10.93 15.13
CA ALA A 151 -27.15 11.72 16.23
C ALA A 151 -28.28 10.98 16.97
N THR A 152 -29.19 10.37 16.21
CA THR A 152 -30.29 9.59 16.79
C THR A 152 -29.79 8.33 17.48
N SER A 153 -28.82 7.61 16.90
CA SER A 153 -28.16 6.49 17.56
C SER A 153 -27.53 6.93 18.89
N SER A 154 -26.80 8.04 18.89
CA SER A 154 -26.16 8.59 20.10
C SER A 154 -27.18 8.98 21.17
N TYR A 155 -28.32 9.53 20.80
CA TYR A 155 -29.41 9.87 21.70
C TYR A 155 -29.94 8.65 22.48
N TYR A 156 -29.99 7.48 21.82
CA TYR A 156 -30.48 6.23 22.44
C TYR A 156 -29.46 5.46 23.25
N VAL A 157 -28.20 5.88 23.28
CA VAL A 157 -27.17 5.27 24.14
C VAL A 157 -27.62 5.31 25.60
N GLY A 158 -27.68 4.14 26.24
CA GLY A 158 -28.13 3.99 27.63
C GLY A 158 -29.63 4.13 27.86
N LYS A 159 -30.45 4.38 26.80
CA LYS A 159 -31.93 4.50 26.90
C LYS A 159 -32.63 3.33 26.23
N ASP A 160 -32.27 3.02 24.99
CA ASP A 160 -32.83 1.91 24.21
C ASP A 160 -31.73 1.32 23.31
N ASN A 161 -31.23 0.17 23.71
CA ASN A 161 -30.13 -0.49 22.99
C ASN A 161 -30.54 -0.97 21.59
N SER A 162 -31.80 -1.34 21.40
CA SER A 162 -32.31 -1.77 20.10
C SER A 162 -32.39 -0.61 19.11
N GLN A 163 -32.90 0.53 19.53
CA GLN A 163 -32.96 1.74 18.73
C GLN A 163 -31.54 2.28 18.44
N CYS A 164 -30.67 2.31 19.44
CA CYS A 164 -29.28 2.69 19.27
C CYS A 164 -28.59 1.88 18.16
N GLN A 165 -28.66 0.55 18.22
CA GLN A 165 -28.08 -0.34 17.22
C GLN A 165 -28.70 -0.16 15.84
N GLN A 166 -30.01 0.01 15.77
CA GLN A 166 -30.71 0.18 14.51
C GLN A 166 -30.27 1.45 13.78
N TYR A 167 -30.20 2.58 14.47
CA TYR A 167 -29.73 3.83 13.85
C TYR A 167 -28.25 3.80 13.49
N ALA A 168 -27.42 3.13 14.30
CA ALA A 168 -26.04 2.87 13.97
C ALA A 168 -25.91 2.05 12.68
N GLN A 169 -26.74 1.02 12.49
CA GLN A 169 -26.77 0.23 11.24
C GLN A 169 -27.18 1.07 10.03
N TYR A 170 -28.14 1.98 10.18
CA TYR A 170 -28.54 2.88 9.08
C TYR A 170 -27.41 3.82 8.69
N ALA A 171 -26.73 4.44 9.66
CA ALA A 171 -25.57 5.27 9.40
C ALA A 171 -24.47 4.48 8.68
N ASN A 172 -24.17 3.28 9.15
CA ASN A 172 -23.17 2.40 8.51
C ASN A 172 -23.59 1.99 7.09
N ALA A 173 -24.88 1.76 6.84
CA ALA A 173 -25.38 1.44 5.50
C ALA A 173 -25.14 2.56 4.49
N ILE A 174 -25.18 3.83 4.91
CA ILE A 174 -24.88 4.98 4.05
C ILE A 174 -23.40 4.96 3.64
N LEU A 175 -22.48 4.77 4.60
CA LEU A 175 -21.05 4.69 4.30
C LEU A 175 -20.69 3.45 3.48
N ASN A 176 -21.33 2.30 3.73
CA ASN A 176 -21.13 1.09 2.93
C ASN A 176 -21.59 1.27 1.48
N LYS A 177 -22.71 1.97 1.25
CA LYS A 177 -23.14 2.30 -0.10
C LYS A 177 -22.16 3.25 -0.80
N TRP A 178 -21.61 4.22 -0.06
CA TRP A 178 -20.59 5.10 -0.61
C TRP A 178 -19.33 4.29 -0.97
N LYS A 179 -18.84 3.44 -0.06
CA LYS A 179 -17.71 2.53 -0.32
C LYS A 179 -17.91 1.69 -1.59
N GLN A 180 -19.10 1.08 -1.75
CA GLN A 180 -19.42 0.30 -2.95
C GLN A 180 -19.42 1.16 -4.21
N ARG A 181 -20.04 2.34 -4.19
CA ARG A 181 -20.04 3.26 -5.32
C ARG A 181 -18.62 3.71 -5.70
N ILE A 182 -17.73 3.87 -4.71
CA ILE A 182 -16.32 4.17 -4.97
C ILE A 182 -15.65 2.98 -5.67
N ALA A 183 -15.83 1.76 -5.17
CA ALA A 183 -15.21 0.57 -5.77
C ALA A 183 -15.64 0.37 -7.23
N ASP A 184 -16.91 0.62 -7.54
CA ASP A 184 -17.48 0.52 -8.89
C ASP A 184 -17.26 1.78 -9.74
N GLY A 185 -16.77 2.86 -9.12
CA GLY A 185 -16.63 4.18 -9.74
C GLY A 185 -15.29 4.41 -10.41
N GLN A 186 -15.08 5.64 -10.89
CA GLN A 186 -13.84 6.04 -11.53
C GLN A 186 -12.78 6.43 -10.51
N PHE A 187 -11.55 5.94 -10.74
CA PHE A 187 -10.33 6.35 -10.07
C PHE A 187 -9.46 7.16 -11.04
N PHE A 188 -8.86 8.24 -10.55
CA PHE A 188 -7.88 9.01 -11.31
C PHE A 188 -6.50 8.78 -10.72
N VAL A 189 -5.56 8.34 -11.55
CA VAL A 189 -4.19 8.07 -11.16
C VAL A 189 -3.32 9.23 -11.59
N TYR A 190 -2.68 9.89 -10.64
CA TYR A 190 -1.74 10.98 -10.87
C TYR A 190 -0.35 10.54 -10.46
N THR A 191 0.62 10.79 -11.34
CA THR A 191 2.05 10.61 -11.10
C THR A 191 2.81 11.79 -11.70
N THR A 192 4.13 11.87 -11.51
CA THR A 192 4.95 12.88 -12.19
C THR A 192 4.93 12.72 -13.71
N GLN A 193 4.69 11.52 -14.23
CA GLN A 193 4.54 11.25 -15.67
C GLN A 193 3.10 11.48 -16.17
N LEU A 194 2.13 11.44 -15.27
CA LEU A 194 0.70 11.63 -15.53
C LEU A 194 0.13 12.80 -14.69
N PRO A 195 0.64 14.03 -14.87
CA PRO A 195 0.26 15.16 -14.01
C PRO A 195 -1.19 15.62 -14.21
N ASN A 196 -1.81 15.26 -15.35
CA ASN A 196 -3.21 15.56 -15.63
C ASN A 196 -4.17 14.47 -15.15
N GLY A 197 -3.62 13.36 -14.67
CA GLY A 197 -4.38 12.19 -14.25
C GLY A 197 -4.78 11.26 -15.41
N ASP A 198 -4.74 9.96 -15.15
CA ASP A 198 -5.28 8.93 -16.02
C ASP A 198 -6.49 8.27 -15.35
N SER A 199 -7.56 8.04 -16.09
CA SER A 199 -8.82 7.53 -15.58
C SER A 199 -8.85 6.00 -15.64
N LYS A 200 -9.23 5.36 -14.53
CA LYS A 200 -9.50 3.93 -14.44
C LYS A 200 -10.97 3.72 -14.08
N ALA A 201 -11.61 2.77 -14.75
CA ALA A 201 -13.06 2.62 -14.70
C ALA A 201 -13.60 2.17 -13.33
N ASN A 202 -12.83 1.35 -12.60
CA ASN A 202 -13.19 0.82 -11.28
C ASN A 202 -11.95 0.33 -10.53
N ALA A 203 -12.14 -0.16 -9.31
CA ALA A 203 -11.05 -0.63 -8.47
C ALA A 203 -10.28 -1.82 -9.07
N ASP A 204 -10.97 -2.76 -9.74
CA ASP A 204 -10.31 -3.94 -10.34
C ASP A 204 -9.37 -3.53 -11.48
N ILE A 205 -9.83 -2.65 -12.37
CA ILE A 205 -8.99 -2.11 -13.45
C ILE A 205 -7.81 -1.31 -12.91
N LEU A 206 -8.03 -0.56 -11.80
CA LEU A 206 -6.94 0.13 -11.11
C LEU A 206 -5.91 -0.86 -10.56
N ILE A 207 -6.35 -1.94 -9.90
CA ILE A 207 -5.45 -2.96 -9.36
C ILE A 207 -4.61 -3.59 -10.48
N ASP A 208 -5.22 -3.95 -11.60
CA ASP A 208 -4.49 -4.51 -12.75
C ASP A 208 -3.44 -3.54 -13.29
N ALA A 209 -3.78 -2.25 -13.40
CA ALA A 209 -2.84 -1.21 -13.82
C ALA A 209 -1.67 -1.04 -12.84
N LEU A 210 -1.93 -1.10 -11.52
CA LEU A 210 -0.88 -1.05 -10.49
C LEU A 210 0.03 -2.29 -10.56
N MET A 211 -0.53 -3.47 -10.82
CA MET A 211 0.25 -4.70 -11.00
C MET A 211 1.13 -4.65 -12.25
N GLU A 212 0.64 -4.06 -13.32
CA GLU A 212 1.43 -3.86 -14.54
C GLU A 212 2.58 -2.89 -14.30
N GLU A 213 2.34 -1.79 -13.61
CA GLU A 213 3.36 -0.82 -13.22
C GLU A 213 4.43 -1.43 -12.31
N ASP A 214 4.04 -2.24 -11.33
CA ASP A 214 4.98 -2.96 -10.46
C ASP A 214 5.89 -3.88 -11.29
N ARG A 215 5.31 -4.64 -12.23
CA ARG A 215 6.09 -5.51 -13.13
C ARG A 215 7.01 -4.73 -14.06
N ARG A 216 6.60 -3.56 -14.50
CA ARG A 216 7.42 -2.67 -15.35
C ARG A 216 8.61 -2.10 -14.59
N LEU A 217 8.36 -1.61 -13.37
CA LEU A 217 9.39 -1.00 -12.52
C LEU A 217 10.41 -2.00 -12.01
N PHE A 218 9.97 -3.19 -11.63
CA PHE A 218 10.80 -4.22 -11.03
C PHE A 218 10.91 -5.48 -11.90
N ARG A 219 11.10 -5.28 -13.19
CA ARG A 219 11.11 -6.34 -14.23
C ARG A 219 12.17 -7.42 -14.02
N PHE A 220 13.23 -7.12 -13.28
CA PHE A 220 14.28 -8.06 -12.90
C PHE A 220 14.24 -8.44 -11.42
N GLY A 221 13.16 -8.07 -10.72
CA GLY A 221 12.90 -8.53 -9.38
C GLY A 221 12.71 -10.05 -9.35
N LEU A 222 13.33 -10.70 -8.38
CA LEU A 222 13.06 -12.10 -8.13
C LEU A 222 11.68 -12.25 -7.48
N GLU A 223 11.04 -13.43 -7.60
CA GLU A 223 9.71 -13.70 -6.98
C GLU A 223 9.77 -13.77 -5.44
N HIS A 224 10.54 -12.89 -4.81
CA HIS A 224 10.71 -12.84 -3.35
C HIS A 224 9.48 -12.26 -2.62
N ASN A 225 8.54 -11.65 -3.33
CA ASN A 225 7.28 -11.19 -2.75
C ASN A 225 6.46 -12.30 -2.06
N LYS A 226 6.75 -13.56 -2.42
CA LYS A 226 6.13 -14.75 -1.81
C LYS A 226 6.87 -15.22 -0.56
N VAL A 227 8.04 -14.64 -0.27
CA VAL A 227 8.92 -15.00 0.85
C VAL A 227 9.01 -13.80 1.77
N HIS A 228 7.97 -13.59 2.58
CA HIS A 228 7.99 -12.52 3.58
C HIS A 228 8.80 -12.96 4.79
N ASP A 229 10.01 -12.45 4.91
CA ASP A 229 10.87 -12.57 6.06
C ASP A 229 11.43 -11.17 6.37
N PRO A 230 10.92 -10.49 7.41
CA PRO A 230 11.26 -9.11 7.70
C PRO A 230 12.67 -8.93 8.27
N MET A 231 13.37 -10.04 8.56
CA MET A 231 14.69 -9.98 9.15
C MET A 231 15.77 -9.92 8.08
N TRP A 232 16.81 -9.14 8.35
CA TRP A 232 18.07 -9.14 7.61
C TRP A 232 19.18 -9.55 8.56
N THR A 233 19.87 -10.65 8.24
CA THR A 233 20.97 -11.14 9.07
C THR A 233 22.21 -11.44 8.24
N ALA A 234 23.40 -11.11 8.77
CA ALA A 234 24.67 -11.48 8.17
C ALA A 234 24.81 -13.01 8.02
N THR A 235 24.20 -13.78 8.91
CA THR A 235 24.15 -15.24 8.83
C THR A 235 23.53 -15.73 7.52
N MET A 236 22.45 -15.11 7.05
CA MET A 236 21.81 -15.49 5.79
C MET A 236 22.67 -15.15 4.57
N LEU A 237 23.40 -14.06 4.61
CA LEU A 237 24.39 -13.73 3.59
C LEU A 237 25.46 -14.83 3.49
N LYS A 238 26.02 -15.23 4.62
CA LYS A 238 27.03 -16.31 4.69
C LYS A 238 26.47 -17.65 4.18
N VAL A 239 25.27 -18.02 4.62
CA VAL A 239 24.58 -19.24 4.14
C VAL A 239 24.36 -19.19 2.62
N GLY A 240 24.01 -18.04 2.06
CA GLY A 240 23.85 -17.86 0.61
C GLY A 240 25.17 -18.10 -0.15
N ALA A 241 26.26 -17.52 0.31
CA ALA A 241 27.59 -17.70 -0.27
C ALA A 241 28.04 -19.17 -0.19
N GLU A 242 27.91 -19.80 0.97
CA GLU A 242 28.27 -21.21 1.17
C GLU A 242 27.43 -22.14 0.27
N CYS A 243 26.12 -21.87 0.14
CA CYS A 243 25.27 -22.66 -0.75
C CYS A 243 25.67 -22.48 -2.21
N GLY A 244 26.05 -21.29 -2.61
CA GLY A 244 26.54 -21.00 -3.96
C GLY A 244 27.83 -21.75 -4.29
N VAL A 245 28.77 -21.76 -3.37
CA VAL A 245 30.08 -22.45 -3.49
C VAL A 245 29.88 -23.96 -3.55
N LEU A 246 29.11 -24.53 -2.64
CA LEU A 246 28.98 -25.98 -2.51
C LEU A 246 27.98 -26.59 -3.50
N GLN A 247 27.28 -25.75 -4.27
CA GLN A 247 26.19 -26.19 -5.15
C GLN A 247 25.14 -27.06 -4.41
N LYS A 248 25.04 -26.88 -3.09
CA LYS A 248 24.15 -27.64 -2.20
C LYS A 248 23.35 -26.67 -1.35
N THR A 249 22.09 -26.95 -1.27
CA THR A 249 21.23 -26.28 -0.31
C THR A 249 21.49 -26.86 1.08
N LYS A 250 22.09 -26.09 1.96
CA LYS A 250 22.08 -26.41 3.37
C LYS A 250 20.74 -26.03 3.96
N SER A 251 20.14 -26.91 4.73
CA SER A 251 18.76 -26.83 5.25
C SER A 251 18.48 -25.72 6.27
N ALA A 252 19.41 -24.77 6.43
CA ALA A 252 19.31 -23.72 7.44
C ALA A 252 18.25 -22.65 7.14
N TYR A 253 17.69 -22.62 5.93
CA TYR A 253 16.70 -21.63 5.55
C TYR A 253 15.36 -22.28 5.21
N THR A 254 14.31 -21.91 5.95
CA THR A 254 12.96 -22.51 5.82
C THR A 254 12.30 -22.30 4.44
N ASN A 255 12.77 -21.31 3.66
CA ASN A 255 12.27 -21.00 2.33
C ASN A 255 13.15 -21.52 1.19
N GLN A 256 14.05 -22.47 1.47
CA GLN A 256 14.99 -23.03 0.52
C GLN A 256 14.35 -23.42 -0.83
N LYS A 257 13.25 -24.17 -0.83
CA LYS A 257 12.56 -24.59 -2.07
C LYS A 257 12.07 -23.40 -2.90
N LYS A 258 11.71 -22.28 -2.25
CA LYS A 258 11.29 -21.06 -2.97
C LYS A 258 12.49 -20.36 -3.58
N LEU A 259 13.64 -20.39 -2.90
CA LEU A 259 14.90 -19.87 -3.44
C LEU A 259 15.39 -20.70 -4.63
N GLU A 260 15.37 -22.02 -4.51
CA GLU A 260 15.72 -22.93 -5.62
C GLU A 260 14.88 -22.63 -6.86
N LYS A 261 13.57 -22.47 -6.66
CA LYS A 261 12.66 -22.11 -7.75
C LYS A 261 12.94 -20.71 -8.31
N ALA A 262 13.24 -19.73 -7.48
CA ALA A 262 13.54 -18.38 -7.93
C ALA A 262 14.86 -18.27 -8.70
N PHE A 263 15.81 -19.10 -8.35
CA PHE A 263 17.12 -19.16 -9.02
C PHE A 263 17.14 -20.11 -10.22
N ASP A 264 16.09 -20.91 -10.41
CA ASP A 264 15.87 -21.79 -11.55
C ASP A 264 17.15 -22.14 -12.30
N GLY A 265 17.54 -23.32 -12.51
CA GLY A 265 18.73 -23.72 -13.24
C GLY A 265 20.08 -23.02 -12.92
N ALA A 266 20.05 -21.83 -12.32
CA ALA A 266 21.27 -21.13 -11.90
C ALA A 266 21.94 -21.78 -10.69
N TRP A 267 21.16 -22.55 -9.93
CA TRP A 267 21.60 -23.21 -8.70
C TRP A 267 22.73 -24.21 -8.91
N GLU A 268 22.68 -24.94 -10.03
CA GLU A 268 23.58 -26.05 -10.35
C GLU A 268 24.61 -25.73 -11.46
N VAL A 269 24.56 -24.50 -12.00
CA VAL A 269 25.36 -24.12 -13.17
C VAL A 269 26.40 -23.07 -12.78
N GLU A 270 27.66 -23.36 -13.05
CA GLU A 270 28.71 -22.36 -13.02
C GLU A 270 28.52 -21.32 -14.11
N GLU A 271 28.87 -20.08 -13.81
CA GLU A 271 28.74 -18.96 -14.74
C GLU A 271 27.35 -18.89 -15.43
N TYR A 272 26.28 -19.21 -14.68
CA TYR A 272 24.90 -19.26 -15.18
C TYR A 272 24.48 -17.97 -15.87
N TRP A 273 25.00 -16.82 -15.45
CA TRP A 273 24.71 -15.51 -16.05
C TRP A 273 25.23 -15.40 -17.50
N LYS A 274 26.25 -16.15 -17.88
CA LYS A 274 26.75 -16.23 -19.24
C LYS A 274 25.96 -17.23 -20.10
N LYS A 275 25.58 -18.36 -19.50
CA LYS A 275 24.90 -19.47 -20.19
C LYS A 275 23.40 -19.22 -20.37
N SER A 276 22.79 -18.53 -19.43
CA SER A 276 21.35 -18.28 -19.41
C SER A 276 21.01 -16.81 -19.12
N PRO A 277 21.41 -15.86 -20.01
CA PRO A 277 21.28 -14.42 -19.75
C PRO A 277 19.82 -13.92 -19.70
N ALA A 278 18.86 -14.73 -20.12
CA ALA A 278 17.44 -14.39 -20.08
C ALA A 278 16.82 -14.56 -18.68
N LEU A 279 17.43 -15.35 -17.80
CA LEU A 279 16.93 -15.54 -16.46
C LEU A 279 17.04 -14.25 -15.64
N PRO A 280 16.03 -13.89 -14.83
CA PRO A 280 16.09 -12.71 -13.96
C PRO A 280 17.32 -12.70 -13.05
N ILE A 281 17.68 -13.84 -12.45
CA ILE A 281 18.88 -13.97 -11.61
C ILE A 281 20.18 -13.68 -12.37
N SER A 282 20.26 -14.04 -13.65
CA SER A 282 21.41 -13.73 -14.50
C SER A 282 21.56 -12.23 -14.74
N ARG A 283 20.46 -11.52 -14.92
CA ARG A 283 20.45 -10.06 -15.04
C ARG A 283 20.90 -9.37 -13.76
N VAL A 284 20.39 -9.84 -12.61
CA VAL A 284 20.83 -9.37 -11.30
C VAL A 284 22.35 -9.60 -11.13
N LYS A 285 22.83 -10.81 -11.43
CA LYS A 285 24.26 -11.16 -11.32
C LYS A 285 25.15 -10.28 -12.19
N THR A 286 24.80 -10.10 -13.46
CA THR A 286 25.56 -9.25 -14.39
C THR A 286 25.68 -7.83 -13.84
N SER A 287 24.57 -7.25 -13.39
CA SER A 287 24.56 -5.90 -12.83
C SER A 287 25.36 -5.77 -11.53
N VAL A 288 25.33 -6.79 -10.67
CA VAL A 288 26.15 -6.83 -9.45
C VAL A 288 27.63 -6.95 -9.80
N ASN A 289 28.01 -7.78 -10.77
CA ASN A 289 29.39 -7.88 -11.23
C ASN A 289 29.92 -6.55 -11.75
N GLU A 290 29.18 -5.88 -12.62
CA GLU A 290 29.55 -4.56 -13.16
C GLU A 290 29.75 -3.54 -12.02
N LEU A 291 28.84 -3.52 -11.02
CA LEU A 291 28.99 -2.67 -9.84
C LEU A 291 30.26 -2.97 -9.04
N ILE A 292 30.53 -4.26 -8.82
CA ILE A 292 31.71 -4.71 -8.06
C ILE A 292 32.99 -4.29 -8.80
N GLU A 293 33.10 -4.61 -10.10
CA GLU A 293 34.26 -4.29 -10.92
C GLU A 293 34.55 -2.79 -10.90
N GLN A 294 33.55 -1.95 -11.20
CA GLN A 294 33.71 -0.49 -11.18
C GLN A 294 34.11 0.06 -9.82
N THR A 295 33.53 -0.51 -8.74
CA THR A 295 33.84 -0.04 -7.39
C THR A 295 35.22 -0.50 -6.93
N MET A 296 35.58 -1.75 -7.23
CA MET A 296 36.91 -2.27 -6.89
C MET A 296 38.04 -1.56 -7.63
N GLU A 297 37.84 -1.17 -8.89
CA GLU A 297 38.80 -0.36 -9.65
C GLU A 297 39.02 1.02 -9.03
N SER A 298 37.95 1.64 -8.52
CA SER A 298 38.02 3.02 -7.99
C SER A 298 38.32 3.10 -6.49
N GLU A 299 37.82 2.17 -5.68
CA GLU A 299 37.83 2.25 -4.22
C GLU A 299 38.63 1.10 -3.57
N GLY A 300 39.00 0.04 -4.32
CA GLY A 300 39.67 -1.16 -3.82
C GLY A 300 38.83 -2.04 -2.88
N ARG A 301 37.62 -1.63 -2.59
CA ARG A 301 36.68 -2.36 -1.71
C ARG A 301 35.24 -2.02 -2.06
N ILE A 302 34.31 -2.92 -1.76
CA ILE A 302 32.88 -2.68 -1.86
C ILE A 302 32.16 -3.16 -0.60
N SER A 303 31.19 -2.42 -0.12
CA SER A 303 30.34 -2.84 0.99
C SER A 303 29.13 -3.64 0.50
N ILE A 304 28.68 -4.59 1.32
CA ILE A 304 27.41 -5.31 1.09
C ILE A 304 26.23 -4.32 1.04
N GLN A 305 26.29 -3.25 1.84
CA GLN A 305 25.29 -2.20 1.81
C GLN A 305 25.20 -1.53 0.43
N LYS A 306 26.33 -1.25 -0.23
CA LYS A 306 26.35 -0.66 -1.57
C LYS A 306 25.72 -1.59 -2.61
N ILE A 307 25.96 -2.90 -2.50
CA ILE A 307 25.31 -3.90 -3.36
C ILE A 307 23.80 -3.93 -3.11
N TYR A 308 23.39 -3.93 -1.85
CA TYR A 308 21.97 -3.89 -1.51
C TYR A 308 21.30 -2.58 -1.98
N ASP A 309 21.95 -1.45 -1.78
CA ASP A 309 21.44 -0.14 -2.22
C ASP A 309 21.21 -0.10 -3.74
N HIS A 310 22.06 -0.76 -4.51
CA HIS A 310 21.87 -0.94 -5.94
C HIS A 310 20.67 -1.86 -6.25
N LEU A 311 20.50 -2.95 -5.51
CA LEU A 311 19.44 -3.93 -5.75
C LEU A 311 18.06 -3.50 -5.23
N LYS A 312 17.97 -2.57 -4.29
CA LYS A 312 16.68 -2.06 -3.83
C LYS A 312 15.98 -1.15 -4.84
N GLU A 313 16.73 -0.59 -5.78
CA GLU A 313 16.22 0.32 -6.79
C GLU A 313 15.61 -0.42 -7.99
N SER A 314 14.88 0.32 -8.84
CA SER A 314 14.49 -0.16 -10.17
C SER A 314 15.75 -0.47 -11.00
N PRO A 315 15.78 -1.56 -11.76
CA PRO A 315 14.70 -2.48 -12.09
C PRO A 315 14.59 -3.73 -11.19
N PHE A 316 15.25 -3.78 -10.03
CA PHE A 316 15.34 -4.97 -9.18
C PHE A 316 14.33 -4.96 -8.03
N GLY A 317 14.31 -3.90 -7.21
CA GLY A 317 13.34 -3.70 -6.12
C GLY A 317 13.44 -4.74 -4.99
N PHE A 318 14.64 -5.13 -4.59
CA PHE A 318 14.86 -6.09 -3.50
C PHE A 318 14.51 -5.48 -2.15
N MET A 319 13.66 -6.16 -1.38
CA MET A 319 13.30 -5.75 -0.03
C MET A 319 14.37 -6.16 0.99
N PRO A 320 14.55 -5.41 2.11
CA PRO A 320 15.49 -5.78 3.16
C PRO A 320 14.94 -6.98 3.97
N CYS A 321 15.35 -8.18 3.59
CA CYS A 321 14.92 -9.41 4.24
C CYS A 321 15.99 -10.51 4.09
N ASN A 322 15.86 -11.59 4.87
CA ASN A 322 16.78 -12.71 4.83
C ASN A 322 16.88 -13.38 3.45
N TYR A 323 15.79 -13.35 2.68
CA TYR A 323 15.83 -13.80 1.29
C TYR A 323 16.83 -12.98 0.45
N THR A 324 16.77 -11.66 0.55
CA THR A 324 17.70 -10.78 -0.18
C THR A 324 19.15 -10.96 0.31
N ALA A 325 19.35 -11.10 1.62
CA ALA A 325 20.67 -11.38 2.17
C ALA A 325 21.24 -12.70 1.61
N PHE A 326 20.44 -13.76 1.59
CA PHE A 326 20.81 -15.02 0.99
C PHE A 326 21.13 -14.88 -0.51
N ALA A 327 20.27 -14.16 -1.26
CA ALA A 327 20.46 -13.95 -2.69
C ALA A 327 21.77 -13.21 -2.98
N ILE A 328 22.09 -12.17 -2.23
CA ILE A 328 23.36 -11.45 -2.37
C ILE A 328 24.52 -12.38 -2.07
N GLY A 329 24.49 -13.16 -1.00
CA GLY A 329 25.53 -14.15 -0.70
C GLY A 329 25.74 -15.13 -1.86
N PHE A 330 24.65 -15.67 -2.41
CA PHE A 330 24.74 -16.57 -3.57
C PHE A 330 25.35 -15.90 -4.81
N LEU A 331 25.01 -14.64 -5.07
CA LEU A 331 25.55 -13.86 -6.18
C LEU A 331 27.06 -13.59 -6.03
N LEU A 332 27.59 -13.65 -4.81
CA LEU A 332 29.00 -13.37 -4.51
C LEU A 332 29.89 -14.63 -4.49
N LYS A 333 29.33 -15.80 -4.80
CA LYS A 333 30.06 -17.09 -4.68
C LYS A 333 31.39 -17.11 -5.44
N GLU A 334 31.47 -16.52 -6.62
CA GLU A 334 32.69 -16.52 -7.43
C GLU A 334 33.81 -15.66 -6.80
N TYR A 335 33.43 -14.55 -6.20
CA TYR A 335 34.40 -13.68 -5.50
C TYR A 335 34.97 -14.33 -4.24
N VAL A 336 34.19 -15.20 -3.62
CA VAL A 336 34.63 -16.00 -2.47
C VAL A 336 35.59 -17.08 -2.89
N LEU A 337 35.37 -17.75 -4.04
CA LEU A 337 36.18 -18.83 -4.56
C LEU A 337 37.52 -18.37 -5.19
N ASP A 338 37.60 -17.14 -5.62
CA ASP A 338 38.74 -16.64 -6.41
C ASP A 338 40.03 -16.50 -5.59
N GLY A 339 39.98 -16.53 -4.24
CA GLY A 339 41.11 -16.33 -3.37
C GLY A 339 41.78 -14.95 -3.44
N LYS A 340 41.28 -14.05 -4.31
CA LYS A 340 41.76 -12.68 -4.46
C LYS A 340 41.02 -11.71 -3.56
N TYR A 341 39.85 -12.11 -3.07
CA TYR A 341 38.94 -11.28 -2.29
C TYR A 341 38.80 -11.87 -0.90
N THR A 342 38.72 -10.99 0.08
CA THR A 342 38.47 -11.34 1.47
C THR A 342 37.22 -10.64 1.96
N TRP A 343 36.51 -11.25 2.89
CA TRP A 343 35.44 -10.59 3.62
C TRP A 343 36.04 -9.83 4.80
N SER A 344 35.51 -8.65 5.06
CA SER A 344 35.91 -7.88 6.24
C SER A 344 34.69 -7.32 6.94
N ASP A 345 34.67 -7.38 8.26
CA ASP A 345 33.76 -6.67 9.13
C ASP A 345 34.24 -5.25 9.50
N GLY A 346 35.35 -4.82 8.91
CA GLY A 346 36.02 -3.56 9.19
C GLY A 346 37.11 -3.66 10.28
N VAL A 347 37.19 -4.78 10.97
CA VAL A 347 38.18 -5.04 12.06
C VAL A 347 39.09 -6.23 11.69
N SER A 348 38.50 -7.30 11.19
CA SER A 348 39.17 -8.50 10.74
C SER A 348 38.85 -8.78 9.27
N SER A 349 39.75 -9.50 8.59
CA SER A 349 39.55 -10.03 7.25
C SER A 349 39.62 -11.53 7.29
N ASP A 350 38.57 -12.21 6.88
CA ASP A 350 38.51 -13.67 6.82
C ASP A 350 38.38 -14.12 5.37
N GLU A 351 39.09 -15.19 5.03
CA GLU A 351 38.76 -15.96 3.84
C GLU A 351 37.49 -16.75 4.11
N LEU A 352 36.57 -16.77 3.17
CA LEU A 352 35.38 -17.61 3.24
C LEU A 352 35.78 -19.04 2.86
N THR A 353 36.21 -19.79 3.84
CA THR A 353 36.51 -21.22 3.72
C THR A 353 35.32 -22.08 4.11
#